data_b91069d9f672303b13a87497cc32625e
#
_entry.id   b91069d9f672303b13a87497cc32625e
#
_cell.length_a   1.000
_cell.length_b   1.000
_cell.length_c   1.000
_cell.angle_alpha   90.00
_cell.angle_beta   90.00
_cell.angle_gamma   90.00
#
_symmetry.space_group_name_H-M   'P 1'
#
loop_
_entity.id
_entity.type
_entity.pdbx_description
1 polymer ?
#
loop_
_entity_poly.entity_id
_entity_poly.type
_entity_poly.pdbx_seq_one_letter_code
_entity_poly.pdbx_strand_id
1 'polypeptide(L)'
;VNALFESRSELESAAQLSRQDMLDYYVLWAHQIKTPIAAMRILLQSQDLTEENEEAVKTLKMELFKIEQYVEMVLTYLRMESMSSDMVLQWYAADDIVKQAVKKYSQLFILKKIALRMDVPEEMILTDEKWMAFVVEQILSNALKYTSEGTVAVYMKEKELVIEDTGIGIQEEDVPRVFEKGFTGFNGRRDKKSTGIGLY
;
A
#
# COMPACT_ATOMS: atom_id res chain seq x y z
N VAL A 1 43.53 16.46 -0.59
CA VAL A 1 42.91 16.94 0.65
C VAL A 1 41.50 17.44 0.33
N ASN A 2 41.31 18.32 -0.68
CA ASN A 2 39.96 18.87 -1.03
C ASN A 2 38.97 17.78 -1.47
N ALA A 3 39.35 16.84 -2.32
CA ALA A 3 38.47 15.76 -2.78
C ALA A 3 37.97 14.86 -1.64
N LEU A 4 38.76 14.64 -0.59
CA LEU A 4 38.36 13.90 0.60
C LEU A 4 37.36 14.69 1.47
N PHE A 5 37.52 16.00 1.56
CA PHE A 5 36.60 16.88 2.26
C PHE A 5 35.25 16.99 1.53
N GLU A 6 35.27 17.12 0.22
CA GLU A 6 34.08 17.13 -0.63
C GLU A 6 33.30 15.80 -0.53
N SER A 7 33.98 14.65 -0.67
CA SER A 7 33.35 13.34 -0.52
C SER A 7 32.76 13.11 0.87
N ARG A 8 33.43 13.58 1.94
CA ARG A 8 32.90 13.48 3.29
C ARG A 8 31.68 14.38 3.49
N SER A 9 31.70 15.60 2.98
CA SER A 9 30.56 16.53 3.05
C SER A 9 29.35 16.01 2.30
N GLU A 10 29.54 15.38 1.13
CA GLU A 10 28.48 14.72 0.37
C GLU A 10 27.87 13.54 1.14
N LEU A 11 28.69 12.69 1.76
CA LEU A 11 28.24 11.58 2.58
C LEU A 11 27.47 12.05 3.83
N GLU A 12 27.95 13.08 4.51
CA GLU A 12 27.28 13.67 5.68
C GLU A 12 25.93 14.29 5.27
N SER A 13 25.87 14.97 4.14
CA SER A 13 24.63 15.55 3.59
C SER A 13 23.62 14.48 3.18
N ALA A 14 24.05 13.42 2.52
CA ALA A 14 23.20 12.29 2.15
C ALA A 14 22.65 11.57 3.39
N ALA A 15 23.48 11.35 4.42
CA ALA A 15 23.06 10.75 5.68
C ALA A 15 22.04 11.61 6.43
N GLN A 16 22.21 12.94 6.42
CA GLN A 16 21.26 13.87 7.03
C GLN A 16 19.90 13.86 6.30
N LEU A 17 19.92 13.89 4.95
CA LEU A 17 18.69 13.80 4.14
C LEU A 17 17.95 12.49 4.40
N SER A 18 18.66 11.37 4.40
CA SER A 18 18.06 10.05 4.68
C SER A 18 17.44 10.00 6.08
N ARG A 19 18.13 10.56 7.09
CA ARG A 19 17.61 10.65 8.45
C ARG A 19 16.36 11.53 8.54
N GLN A 20 16.34 12.68 7.86
CA GLN A 20 15.18 13.57 7.84
C GLN A 20 13.98 12.89 7.17
N ASP A 21 14.20 12.26 6.04
CA ASP A 21 13.20 11.49 5.33
C ASP A 21 12.57 10.40 6.21
N MET A 22 13.39 9.70 6.98
CA MET A 22 12.92 8.66 7.91
C MET A 22 12.08 9.26 9.05
N LEU A 23 12.48 10.42 9.62
CA LEU A 23 11.72 11.11 10.65
C LEU A 23 10.35 11.59 10.14
N ASP A 24 10.32 12.19 8.96
CA ASP A 24 9.08 12.66 8.33
C ASP A 24 8.12 11.49 8.08
N TYR A 25 8.67 10.35 7.68
CA TYR A 25 7.92 9.12 7.51
C TYR A 25 7.32 8.60 8.82
N TYR A 26 8.10 8.57 9.93
CA TYR A 26 7.60 8.15 11.22
C TYR A 26 6.49 9.06 11.75
N VAL A 27 6.59 10.36 11.54
CA VAL A 27 5.53 11.32 11.92
C VAL A 27 4.24 11.02 11.16
N LEU A 28 4.33 10.83 9.84
CA LEU A 28 3.18 10.48 9.01
C LEU A 28 2.55 9.14 9.43
N TRP A 29 3.37 8.14 9.65
CA TRP A 29 2.95 6.82 10.13
C TRP A 29 2.21 6.89 11.48
N ALA A 30 2.76 7.65 12.45
CA ALA A 30 2.11 7.82 13.76
C ALA A 30 0.71 8.46 13.63
N HIS A 31 0.53 9.43 12.72
CA HIS A 31 -0.77 10.02 12.44
C HIS A 31 -1.75 9.01 11.81
N GLN A 32 -1.29 8.20 10.86
CA GLN A 32 -2.12 7.20 10.18
C GLN A 32 -2.59 6.08 11.12
N ILE A 33 -1.77 5.69 12.09
CA ILE A 33 -2.17 4.69 13.11
C ILE A 33 -3.11 5.29 14.16
N LYS A 34 -2.90 6.54 14.58
CA LYS A 34 -3.76 7.19 15.59
C LYS A 34 -5.22 7.26 15.15
N THR A 35 -5.48 7.49 13.89
CA THR A 35 -6.85 7.64 13.36
C THR A 35 -7.70 6.38 13.53
N PRO A 36 -7.30 5.18 13.02
CA PRO A 36 -8.08 3.96 13.21
C PRO A 36 -8.14 3.52 14.68
N ILE A 37 -7.10 3.75 15.48
CA ILE A 37 -7.15 3.48 16.92
C ILE A 37 -8.22 4.35 17.60
N ALA A 38 -8.31 5.63 17.25
CA ALA A 38 -9.33 6.52 17.80
C ALA A 38 -10.74 6.06 17.41
N ALA A 39 -10.95 5.66 16.15
CA ALA A 39 -12.22 5.13 15.67
C ALA A 39 -12.63 3.85 16.42
N MET A 40 -11.71 2.91 16.59
CA MET A 40 -11.97 1.70 17.37
C MET A 40 -12.29 2.00 18.83
N ARG A 41 -11.59 2.95 19.45
CA ARG A 41 -11.84 3.37 20.83
C ARG A 41 -13.25 3.92 21.00
N ILE A 42 -13.73 4.75 20.08
CA ILE A 42 -15.09 5.30 20.09
C ILE A 42 -16.12 4.17 20.01
N LEU A 43 -15.91 3.21 19.07
CA LEU A 43 -16.81 2.07 18.92
C LEU A 43 -16.86 1.19 20.17
N LEU A 44 -15.72 0.95 20.81
CA LEU A 44 -15.66 0.17 22.06
C LEU A 44 -16.31 0.90 23.25
N GLN A 45 -16.26 2.23 23.27
CA GLN A 45 -16.86 3.04 24.32
C GLN A 45 -18.39 3.19 24.20
N SER A 46 -18.93 2.98 23.00
CA SER A 46 -20.39 3.10 22.77
C SER A 46 -21.23 2.03 23.45
N GLN A 47 -20.64 1.02 24.05
CA GLN A 47 -21.28 -0.13 24.74
C GLN A 47 -22.22 -0.96 23.85
N ASP A 48 -22.30 -0.66 22.55
CA ASP A 48 -23.21 -1.30 21.61
C ASP A 48 -22.58 -2.52 20.89
N LEU A 49 -21.50 -3.10 21.43
CA LEU A 49 -20.89 -4.32 20.93
C LEU A 49 -21.68 -5.55 21.41
N THR A 50 -22.94 -5.61 21.03
CA THR A 50 -23.73 -6.83 21.14
C THR A 50 -23.65 -7.59 19.82
N GLU A 51 -23.99 -8.90 19.83
CA GLU A 51 -24.06 -9.71 18.60
C GLU A 51 -25.00 -9.12 17.54
N GLU A 52 -25.92 -8.22 17.96
CA GLU A 52 -26.87 -7.54 17.10
C GLU A 52 -26.27 -6.35 16.33
N ASN A 53 -25.00 -5.94 16.62
CA ASN A 53 -24.40 -4.74 16.02
C ASN A 53 -23.35 -5.11 14.94
N GLU A 54 -23.79 -5.82 13.92
CA GLU A 54 -22.93 -6.27 12.81
C GLU A 54 -22.15 -5.12 12.15
N GLU A 55 -22.72 -3.94 12.02
CA GLU A 55 -22.09 -2.80 11.34
C GLU A 55 -20.91 -2.25 12.17
N ALA A 56 -21.04 -2.19 13.50
CA ALA A 56 -19.93 -1.77 14.37
C ALA A 56 -18.75 -2.76 14.33
N VAL A 57 -19.07 -4.05 14.38
CA VAL A 57 -18.05 -5.12 14.26
C VAL A 57 -17.35 -5.08 12.91
N LYS A 58 -18.10 -4.83 11.83
CA LYS A 58 -17.57 -4.70 10.49
C LYS A 58 -16.62 -3.50 10.38
N THR A 59 -17.04 -2.36 10.91
CA THR A 59 -16.22 -1.15 10.94
C THR A 59 -14.93 -1.38 11.74
N LEU A 60 -15.02 -2.03 12.88
CA LEU A 60 -13.85 -2.36 13.71
C LEU A 60 -12.85 -3.27 12.97
N LYS A 61 -13.34 -4.29 12.28
CA LYS A 61 -12.50 -5.17 11.44
C LYS A 61 -11.80 -4.40 10.34
N MET A 62 -12.49 -3.45 9.70
CA MET A 62 -11.90 -2.59 8.68
C MET A 62 -10.78 -1.69 9.24
N GLU A 63 -10.99 -1.10 10.43
CA GLU A 63 -9.97 -0.25 11.03
C GLU A 63 -8.75 -1.05 11.50
N LEU A 64 -8.95 -2.26 12.05
CA LEU A 64 -7.86 -3.18 12.38
C LEU A 64 -7.04 -3.55 11.13
N PHE A 65 -7.72 -3.91 10.04
CA PHE A 65 -7.05 -4.22 8.78
C PHE A 65 -6.20 -3.05 8.28
N LYS A 66 -6.68 -1.81 8.38
CA LYS A 66 -5.90 -0.61 8.02
C LYS A 66 -4.65 -0.48 8.87
N ILE A 67 -4.72 -0.74 10.17
CA ILE A 67 -3.55 -0.70 11.05
C ILE A 67 -2.51 -1.73 10.59
N GLU A 68 -2.94 -2.96 10.32
CA GLU A 68 -2.05 -4.01 9.82
C GLU A 68 -1.34 -3.59 8.53
N GLN A 69 -2.08 -3.01 7.59
CA GLN A 69 -1.51 -2.50 6.33
C GLN A 69 -0.49 -1.38 6.57
N TYR A 70 -0.76 -0.45 7.50
CA TYR A 70 0.20 0.61 7.81
C TYR A 70 1.47 0.09 8.46
N VAL A 71 1.36 -0.88 9.38
CA VAL A 71 2.53 -1.51 10.00
C VAL A 71 3.38 -2.23 8.96
N GLU A 72 2.75 -2.97 8.05
CA GLU A 72 3.45 -3.71 7.00
C GLU A 72 4.14 -2.77 6.01
N MET A 73 3.49 -1.67 5.61
CA MET A 73 4.06 -0.63 4.77
C MET A 73 5.32 -0.02 5.42
N VAL A 74 5.30 0.27 6.73
CA VAL A 74 6.47 0.78 7.46
C VAL A 74 7.60 -0.23 7.45
N LEU A 75 7.30 -1.49 7.78
CA LEU A 75 8.32 -2.54 7.82
C LEU A 75 8.97 -2.75 6.45
N THR A 76 8.19 -2.65 5.39
CA THR A 76 8.71 -2.76 4.02
C THR A 76 9.56 -1.56 3.66
N TYR A 77 9.11 -0.34 3.99
CA TYR A 77 9.92 0.86 3.77
C TYR A 77 11.28 0.79 4.46
N LEU A 78 11.33 0.33 5.71
CA LEU A 78 12.59 0.15 6.44
C LEU A 78 13.51 -0.90 5.79
N ARG A 79 12.93 -1.93 5.14
CA ARG A 79 13.69 -2.94 4.39
C ARG A 79 14.20 -2.45 3.04
N MET A 80 13.58 -1.42 2.46
CA MET A 80 14.01 -0.87 1.17
C MET A 80 15.43 -0.31 1.21
N GLU A 81 15.91 0.17 2.35
CA GLU A 81 17.30 0.61 2.52
C GLU A 81 18.32 -0.54 2.38
N SER A 82 17.91 -1.79 2.64
CA SER A 82 18.73 -3.00 2.49
C SER A 82 18.46 -3.79 1.20
N MET A 83 17.60 -3.26 0.32
CA MET A 83 17.03 -3.98 -0.84
C MET A 83 18.06 -4.56 -1.80
N SER A 84 19.20 -3.86 -2.01
CA SER A 84 20.24 -4.32 -2.96
C SER A 84 20.98 -5.58 -2.51
N SER A 85 20.94 -5.93 -1.22
CA SER A 85 21.61 -7.08 -0.64
C SER A 85 20.71 -8.30 -0.42
N ASP A 86 19.39 -8.11 -0.37
CA ASP A 86 18.45 -9.14 0.10
C ASP A 86 17.50 -9.66 -1.01
N MET A 87 17.57 -9.14 -2.24
CA MET A 87 16.72 -9.58 -3.34
C MET A 87 17.12 -10.97 -3.84
N VAL A 88 16.18 -11.91 -3.80
CA VAL A 88 16.36 -13.29 -4.24
C VAL A 88 15.49 -13.58 -5.46
N LEU A 89 16.11 -13.53 -6.65
CA LEU A 89 15.39 -13.81 -7.90
C LEU A 89 15.26 -15.33 -8.12
N GLN A 90 14.03 -15.80 -8.24
CA GLN A 90 13.66 -17.18 -8.57
C GLN A 90 12.46 -17.20 -9.50
N TRP A 91 12.20 -18.36 -10.10
CA TRP A 91 11.04 -18.57 -10.94
C TRP A 91 9.82 -18.90 -10.10
N TYR A 92 8.77 -18.08 -10.22
CA TYR A 92 7.48 -18.25 -9.54
C TYR A 92 6.35 -18.19 -10.53
N ALA A 93 5.25 -18.88 -10.24
CA ALA A 93 4.02 -18.74 -11.00
C ALA A 93 3.35 -17.40 -10.68
N ALA A 94 3.08 -16.60 -11.70
CA ALA A 94 2.51 -15.26 -11.53
C ALA A 94 1.13 -15.29 -10.85
N ASP A 95 0.31 -16.28 -11.20
CA ASP A 95 -1.03 -16.49 -10.65
C ASP A 95 -0.99 -16.81 -9.14
N ASP A 96 0.01 -17.55 -8.65
CA ASP A 96 0.15 -17.85 -7.23
C ASP A 96 0.44 -16.58 -6.41
N ILE A 97 1.32 -15.71 -6.88
CA ILE A 97 1.61 -14.43 -6.23
C ILE A 97 0.35 -13.56 -6.18
N VAL A 98 -0.39 -13.47 -7.30
CA VAL A 98 -1.63 -12.71 -7.38
C VAL A 98 -2.71 -13.30 -6.47
N LYS A 99 -2.87 -14.64 -6.46
CA LYS A 99 -3.84 -15.32 -5.58
C LYS A 99 -3.56 -15.04 -4.10
N GLN A 100 -2.29 -15.05 -3.68
CA GLN A 100 -1.91 -14.72 -2.30
C GLN A 100 -2.29 -13.28 -1.94
N ALA A 101 -1.94 -12.32 -2.80
CA ALA A 101 -2.30 -10.92 -2.60
C ALA A 101 -3.83 -10.72 -2.54
N VAL A 102 -4.57 -11.29 -3.48
CA VAL A 102 -6.04 -11.23 -3.51
C VAL A 102 -6.66 -11.86 -2.26
N LYS A 103 -6.15 -13.00 -1.80
CA LYS A 103 -6.62 -13.67 -0.57
C LYS A 103 -6.52 -12.75 0.64
N LYS A 104 -5.43 -12.00 0.77
CA LYS A 104 -5.21 -11.03 1.85
C LYS A 104 -6.30 -9.95 1.88
N TYR A 105 -6.73 -9.48 0.72
CA TYR A 105 -7.76 -8.44 0.56
C TYR A 105 -9.18 -8.97 0.41
N SER A 106 -9.40 -10.29 0.42
CA SER A 106 -10.70 -10.92 0.15
C SER A 106 -11.84 -10.39 1.02
N GLN A 107 -11.58 -10.16 2.31
CA GLN A 107 -12.58 -9.59 3.21
C GLN A 107 -13.00 -8.18 2.81
N LEU A 108 -12.07 -7.35 2.32
CA LEU A 108 -12.39 -6.00 1.86
C LEU A 108 -13.23 -6.01 0.58
N PHE A 109 -12.95 -6.92 -0.36
CA PHE A 109 -13.81 -7.12 -1.54
C PHE A 109 -15.24 -7.44 -1.14
N ILE A 110 -15.43 -8.36 -0.19
CA ILE A 110 -16.75 -8.75 0.32
C ILE A 110 -17.43 -7.57 1.04
N LEU A 111 -16.72 -6.92 1.97
CA LEU A 111 -17.25 -5.83 2.78
C LEU A 111 -17.68 -4.63 1.93
N LYS A 112 -16.90 -4.30 0.90
CA LYS A 112 -17.20 -3.18 -0.02
C LYS A 112 -18.13 -3.59 -1.16
N LYS A 113 -18.45 -4.88 -1.29
CA LYS A 113 -19.26 -5.42 -2.40
C LYS A 113 -18.64 -5.11 -3.79
N ILE A 114 -17.31 -5.07 -3.86
CA ILE A 114 -16.57 -4.88 -5.11
C ILE A 114 -16.37 -6.24 -5.77
N ALA A 115 -16.75 -6.35 -7.04
CA ALA A 115 -16.55 -7.58 -7.81
C ALA A 115 -15.06 -7.74 -8.16
N LEU A 116 -14.52 -8.94 -7.99
CA LEU A 116 -13.19 -9.30 -8.44
C LEU A 116 -13.29 -10.14 -9.72
N ARG A 117 -12.52 -9.77 -10.74
CA ARG A 117 -12.28 -10.59 -11.93
C ARG A 117 -10.79 -10.92 -11.96
N MET A 118 -10.46 -12.20 -12.09
CA MET A 118 -9.08 -12.65 -12.16
C MET A 118 -8.88 -13.57 -13.35
N ASP A 119 -7.97 -13.20 -14.24
CA ASP A 119 -7.59 -13.94 -15.44
C ASP A 119 -6.05 -13.86 -15.61
N VAL A 120 -5.34 -14.54 -14.71
CA VAL A 120 -3.88 -14.61 -14.70
C VAL A 120 -3.48 -16.04 -14.99
N PRO A 121 -2.81 -16.31 -16.12
CA PRO A 121 -2.35 -17.65 -16.47
C PRO A 121 -1.22 -18.12 -15.54
N GLU A 122 -1.02 -19.42 -15.46
CA GLU A 122 0.12 -20.05 -14.77
C GLU A 122 1.43 -19.82 -15.58
N GLU A 123 1.84 -18.57 -15.68
CA GLU A 123 3.10 -18.19 -16.36
C GLU A 123 4.20 -18.02 -15.32
N MET A 124 5.37 -18.64 -15.60
CA MET A 124 6.54 -18.52 -14.75
C MET A 124 7.24 -17.20 -15.01
N ILE A 125 7.45 -16.42 -13.97
CA ILE A 125 8.15 -15.14 -13.99
C ILE A 125 9.41 -15.20 -13.12
N LEU A 126 10.49 -14.58 -13.54
CA LEU A 126 11.70 -14.43 -12.75
C LEU A 126 11.60 -13.19 -11.87
N THR A 127 11.38 -13.39 -10.58
CA THR A 127 11.14 -12.28 -9.63
C THR A 127 11.58 -12.66 -8.22
N ASP A 128 11.56 -11.69 -7.31
CA ASP A 128 11.50 -11.94 -5.88
C ASP A 128 10.02 -11.99 -5.45
N GLU A 129 9.59 -13.13 -4.90
CA GLU A 129 8.20 -13.37 -4.52
C GLU A 129 7.67 -12.31 -3.56
N LYS A 130 8.45 -11.97 -2.54
CA LYS A 130 8.03 -11.03 -1.47
C LYS A 130 7.85 -9.61 -2.02
N TRP A 131 8.79 -9.17 -2.85
CA TRP A 131 8.73 -7.84 -3.46
C TRP A 131 7.62 -7.75 -4.49
N MET A 132 7.44 -8.76 -5.33
CA MET A 132 6.35 -8.78 -6.30
C MET A 132 4.99 -8.84 -5.60
N ALA A 133 4.82 -9.68 -4.58
CA ALA A 133 3.61 -9.72 -3.78
C ALA A 133 3.29 -8.36 -3.16
N PHE A 134 4.31 -7.68 -2.59
CA PHE A 134 4.15 -6.35 -2.03
C PHE A 134 3.66 -5.33 -3.07
N VAL A 135 4.24 -5.31 -4.27
CA VAL A 135 3.81 -4.41 -5.35
C VAL A 135 2.36 -4.68 -5.74
N VAL A 136 1.98 -5.94 -5.94
CA VAL A 136 0.61 -6.34 -6.25
C VAL A 136 -0.36 -5.92 -5.14
N GLU A 137 0.02 -6.13 -3.89
CA GLU A 137 -0.77 -5.72 -2.72
C GLU A 137 -0.97 -4.21 -2.66
N GLN A 138 0.06 -3.41 -2.93
CA GLN A 138 -0.05 -1.94 -2.93
C GLN A 138 -1.02 -1.44 -4.00
N ILE A 139 -0.95 -2.01 -5.21
CA ILE A 139 -1.86 -1.63 -6.29
C ILE A 139 -3.30 -2.09 -5.98
N LEU A 140 -3.50 -3.31 -5.46
CA LEU A 140 -4.81 -3.80 -5.02
C LEU A 140 -5.39 -2.94 -3.89
N SER A 141 -4.56 -2.54 -2.93
CA SER A 141 -4.96 -1.63 -1.85
C SER A 141 -5.45 -0.29 -2.39
N ASN A 142 -4.73 0.27 -3.38
CA ASN A 142 -5.14 1.51 -4.04
C ASN A 142 -6.46 1.32 -4.83
N ALA A 143 -6.57 0.26 -5.62
CA ALA A 143 -7.79 -0.08 -6.35
C ALA A 143 -9.00 -0.17 -5.40
N LEU A 144 -8.88 -0.92 -4.30
CA LEU A 144 -9.93 -1.03 -3.29
C LEU A 144 -10.21 0.27 -2.54
N LYS A 145 -9.20 1.11 -2.34
CA LYS A 145 -9.36 2.40 -1.66
C LYS A 145 -10.17 3.38 -2.49
N TYR A 146 -9.88 3.46 -3.78
CA TYR A 146 -10.47 4.45 -4.68
C TYR A 146 -11.69 3.94 -5.45
N THR A 147 -12.04 2.67 -5.32
CA THR A 147 -13.29 2.10 -5.82
C THR A 147 -14.30 2.01 -4.68
N SER A 148 -15.43 2.69 -4.81
CA SER A 148 -16.54 2.61 -3.86
C SER A 148 -17.47 1.45 -4.17
N GLU A 149 -17.75 1.23 -5.44
CA GLU A 149 -18.58 0.17 -6.00
C GLU A 149 -18.11 -0.16 -7.42
N GLY A 150 -18.34 -1.38 -7.89
CA GLY A 150 -17.96 -1.82 -9.23
C GLY A 150 -17.01 -3.01 -9.22
N THR A 151 -15.94 -2.96 -10.00
CA THR A 151 -15.08 -4.11 -10.28
C THR A 151 -13.60 -3.75 -10.18
N VAL A 152 -12.82 -4.68 -9.64
CA VAL A 152 -11.36 -4.71 -9.82
C VAL A 152 -11.03 -5.95 -10.65
N ALA A 153 -10.29 -5.77 -11.73
CA ALA A 153 -9.85 -6.84 -12.62
C ALA A 153 -8.33 -6.99 -12.53
N VAL A 154 -7.85 -8.23 -12.44
CA VAL A 154 -6.43 -8.58 -12.48
C VAL A 154 -6.23 -9.58 -13.61
N TYR A 155 -5.41 -9.23 -14.59
CA TYR A 155 -5.22 -10.06 -15.77
C TYR A 155 -3.84 -9.85 -16.40
N MET A 156 -3.42 -10.78 -17.27
CA MET A 156 -2.21 -10.64 -18.08
C MET A 156 -2.57 -10.13 -19.47
N LYS A 157 -1.80 -9.13 -19.95
CA LYS A 157 -1.90 -8.64 -21.33
C LYS A 157 -0.48 -8.42 -21.86
N GLU A 158 -0.12 -9.12 -22.94
CA GLU A 158 1.18 -8.96 -23.63
C GLU A 158 2.40 -9.04 -22.68
N LYS A 159 2.35 -9.96 -21.69
CA LYS A 159 3.36 -10.14 -20.62
C LYS A 159 3.37 -9.05 -19.55
N GLU A 160 2.38 -8.20 -19.50
CA GLU A 160 2.20 -7.21 -18.45
C GLU A 160 1.09 -7.66 -17.49
N LEU A 161 1.36 -7.63 -16.19
CA LEU A 161 0.33 -7.81 -15.18
C LEU A 161 -0.46 -6.50 -15.04
N VAL A 162 -1.75 -6.55 -15.36
CA VAL A 162 -2.64 -5.40 -15.32
C VAL A 162 -3.58 -5.53 -14.13
N ILE A 163 -3.69 -4.48 -13.35
CA ILE A 163 -4.71 -4.32 -12.30
C ILE A 163 -5.53 -3.11 -12.68
N GLU A 164 -6.79 -3.34 -13.02
CA GLU A 164 -7.73 -2.33 -13.48
C GLU A 164 -8.86 -2.16 -12.47
N ASP A 165 -9.21 -0.95 -12.13
CA ASP A 165 -10.32 -0.62 -11.25
C ASP A 165 -11.33 0.31 -11.94
N THR A 166 -12.59 0.26 -11.48
CA THR A 166 -13.67 1.14 -11.95
C THR A 166 -13.91 2.31 -10.99
N GLY A 167 -12.89 2.70 -10.26
CA GLY A 167 -12.95 3.76 -9.25
C GLY A 167 -12.97 5.17 -9.83
N ILE A 168 -12.61 6.13 -8.99
CA ILE A 168 -12.66 7.56 -9.34
C ILE A 168 -11.58 7.99 -10.33
N GLY A 169 -10.60 7.12 -10.63
CA GLY A 169 -9.46 7.40 -11.51
C GLY A 169 -8.47 8.42 -10.94
N ILE A 170 -7.48 8.76 -11.76
CA ILE A 170 -6.43 9.74 -11.46
C ILE A 170 -6.60 10.89 -12.46
N GLN A 171 -6.53 12.14 -12.00
CA GLN A 171 -6.57 13.29 -12.89
C GLN A 171 -5.33 13.31 -13.80
N GLU A 172 -5.47 13.67 -15.06
CA GLU A 172 -4.38 13.67 -16.05
C GLU A 172 -3.16 14.47 -15.57
N GLU A 173 -3.40 15.58 -14.87
CA GLU A 173 -2.36 16.45 -14.30
C GLU A 173 -1.57 15.76 -13.18
N ASP A 174 -2.18 14.82 -12.46
CA ASP A 174 -1.57 14.08 -11.34
C ASP A 174 -0.77 12.85 -11.82
N VAL A 175 -1.11 12.27 -12.99
CA VAL A 175 -0.50 11.02 -13.50
C VAL A 175 1.03 11.07 -13.57
N PRO A 176 1.69 12.13 -14.05
CA PRO A 176 3.16 12.16 -14.09
C PRO A 176 3.83 12.16 -12.72
N ARG A 177 3.06 12.46 -11.66
CA ARG A 177 3.54 12.69 -10.31
C ARG A 177 3.18 11.60 -9.31
N VAL A 178 2.41 10.59 -9.71
CA VAL A 178 1.91 9.54 -8.80
C VAL A 178 3.03 8.72 -8.13
N PHE A 179 4.22 8.70 -8.72
CA PHE A 179 5.41 8.05 -8.19
C PHE A 179 6.33 9.00 -7.38
N GLU A 180 5.97 10.29 -7.25
CA GLU A 180 6.73 11.20 -6.41
C GLU A 180 6.47 10.93 -4.93
N LYS A 181 7.54 10.95 -4.12
CA LYS A 181 7.46 10.74 -2.67
C LYS A 181 6.53 11.74 -1.99
N GLY A 182 5.55 11.22 -1.24
CA GLY A 182 4.60 12.06 -0.50
C GLY A 182 3.52 12.70 -1.36
N PHE A 183 3.48 12.45 -2.67
CA PHE A 183 2.44 12.99 -3.53
C PHE A 183 1.12 12.25 -3.32
N THR A 184 0.06 12.98 -3.03
CA THR A 184 -1.27 12.41 -2.73
C THR A 184 -2.35 12.74 -3.75
N GLY A 185 -2.02 13.56 -4.78
CA GLY A 185 -2.96 14.01 -5.77
C GLY A 185 -4.15 14.80 -5.21
N PHE A 186 -5.07 15.21 -6.07
CA PHE A 186 -6.28 15.94 -5.68
C PHE A 186 -7.18 15.11 -4.77
N ASN A 187 -7.40 13.85 -5.12
CA ASN A 187 -8.29 12.94 -4.39
C ASN A 187 -7.74 12.58 -2.99
N GLY A 188 -6.43 12.39 -2.88
CA GLY A 188 -5.78 12.06 -1.60
C GLY A 188 -5.76 13.22 -0.61
N ARG A 189 -5.66 14.46 -1.09
CA ARG A 189 -5.74 15.68 -0.28
C ARG A 189 -7.13 15.91 0.30
N ARG A 190 -8.16 15.63 -0.48
CA ARG A 190 -9.56 15.79 -0.06
C ARG A 190 -9.94 14.83 1.07
N ASP A 191 -9.47 13.59 1.00
CA ASP A 191 -9.84 12.54 1.97
C ASP A 191 -8.94 12.46 3.21
N LYS A 192 -7.80 13.20 3.25
CA LYS A 192 -6.78 13.12 4.32
C LYS A 192 -6.32 11.69 4.68
N LYS A 193 -6.58 10.72 3.79
CA LYS A 193 -6.37 9.27 4.01
C LYS A 193 -5.19 8.68 3.22
N SER A 194 -4.45 9.53 2.50
CA SER A 194 -3.35 9.09 1.64
C SER A 194 -2.01 9.53 2.20
N THR A 195 -1.05 8.61 2.23
CA THR A 195 0.32 8.88 2.70
C THR A 195 1.24 9.38 1.59
N GLY A 196 0.86 9.15 0.32
CA GLY A 196 1.71 9.44 -0.84
C GLY A 196 2.96 8.56 -0.94
N ILE A 197 2.99 7.42 -0.25
CA ILE A 197 4.16 6.52 -0.21
C ILE A 197 3.86 5.20 -0.94
N GLY A 198 2.60 4.85 -1.12
CA GLY A 198 2.21 3.53 -1.63
C GLY A 198 2.63 3.24 -3.08
N LEU A 199 2.84 4.25 -3.92
CA LEU A 199 3.32 4.11 -5.30
C LEU A 199 4.77 4.62 -5.47
N TYR A 200 5.33 5.33 -4.50
CA TYR A 200 6.73 5.71 -4.47
C TYR A 200 7.58 4.48 -4.21
#